data_5efa08ae28f43090f6bd939cad1c9943
#
_entry.id   5efa08ae28f43090f6bd939cad1c9943
#
_cell.length_a   1.000
_cell.length_b   1.000
_cell.length_c   1.000
_cell.angle_alpha   90.00
_cell.angle_beta   90.00
_cell.angle_gamma   90.00
#
_symmetry.space_group_name_H-M   'P 1'
#
loop_
_entity.id
_entity.type
_entity.pdbx_description
1 polymer ?
#
loop_
_entity_poly.entity_id
_entity_poly.type
_entity_poly.pdbx_seq_one_letter_code
_entity_poly.pdbx_strand_id
1 'polypeptide(L)'
;MSRPTLPAAGTAFLAMLLATTPTLAANPPGATISPDSPTASWSGSTFLASNPLSCGDAEATCDHFALTIVPPPKDFVVTVRIEPTRLGDDLDLHVRDANDDEIASSGTPGGVEEVVLTRPPAGAYTVVVQPFVVVPGGSYTGFAAIGSAPPDQGSNSYFGPLVTATSTGVPTSTPAPSTGPFQVSFSYVGRQAAEPTIGVNRDNIAFFAASTFDFPTSTAPARLAHTLVMRSKDKGASWQAVSPPLVSNLPDSEDDPTFPPFSLDPYVYVDAVGANPASRTGRVFSIDLDAACGANAIFSDDEGSTWTQVPLFACNEPANDHQTVVTAPPPPGVATAGYPSMLYFCYNQVGDATCSRSNNGGLSFTPTTPAFPGVDPGSAGSLCGSLTGHLAADSQGRIFLPKGHCGLPWVAVSSDAGNTWTRVNITKATKMDDHEVTLAVDTADNVYAVWQDGTFRLPFLSVSRDHGMSWSAPRMIAPPGVHEVNFPTITAGDPGRIGVLFPGSESKDFSDPGRPWNLYVVVSVNAMDQNPVFTWTVANPKNDPVHRGDCGPGRCDAADGGSMFDFLDIVASPVDGILWGTASDTCTGDCVTNPGAQQLRPGEGVAIRQVKGPPLFARR
;
A
#
# COMPACT_ATOMS: atom_id res chain seq x y z
N MET A 1 -10.73 -8.52 90.06
CA MET A 1 -10.72 -9.05 88.70
C MET A 1 -10.56 -7.85 87.76
N SER A 2 -9.35 -7.53 87.45
CA SER A 2 -8.92 -6.32 86.73
C SER A 2 -8.87 -6.64 85.23
N ARG A 3 -9.49 -5.80 84.39
CA ARG A 3 -9.35 -5.80 82.93
C ARG A 3 -8.13 -4.97 82.55
N PRO A 4 -7.32 -5.39 81.62
CA PRO A 4 -6.23 -4.56 81.10
C PRO A 4 -6.74 -3.63 80.00
N THR A 5 -6.27 -2.40 80.04
CA THR A 5 -6.43 -1.31 79.04
C THR A 5 -5.52 -1.55 77.85
N LEU A 6 -6.06 -1.46 76.64
CA LEU A 6 -5.34 -1.41 75.36
C LEU A 6 -4.84 0.02 75.09
N PRO A 7 -3.67 0.20 74.54
CA PRO A 7 -3.17 1.51 74.14
C PRO A 7 -3.74 1.96 72.78
N ALA A 8 -3.85 3.28 72.63
CA ALA A 8 -4.36 3.98 71.48
C ALA A 8 -3.49 3.74 70.22
N ALA A 9 -4.15 3.40 69.14
CA ALA A 9 -3.55 3.31 67.80
C ALA A 9 -3.26 4.70 67.23
N GLY A 10 -1.98 4.93 66.95
CA GLY A 10 -1.56 6.13 66.23
C GLY A 10 -1.99 6.07 64.76
N THR A 11 -2.62 7.17 64.32
CA THR A 11 -3.00 7.40 62.93
C THR A 11 -1.76 7.64 62.09
N ALA A 12 -1.37 6.62 61.30
CA ALA A 12 -0.35 6.78 60.24
C ALA A 12 -0.99 7.50 59.06
N PHE A 13 -0.60 8.72 58.80
CA PHE A 13 -0.88 9.42 57.55
C PHE A 13 -0.16 8.70 56.40
N LEU A 14 -0.90 7.97 55.59
CA LEU A 14 -0.44 7.45 54.33
C LEU A 14 -0.33 8.63 53.37
N ALA A 15 0.88 9.15 53.19
CA ALA A 15 1.16 10.11 52.12
C ALA A 15 1.03 9.34 50.80
N MET A 16 -0.06 9.55 50.08
CA MET A 16 -0.24 9.13 48.71
C MET A 16 0.75 9.94 47.86
N LEU A 17 1.91 9.36 47.54
CA LEU A 17 2.73 9.86 46.43
C LEU A 17 1.85 9.73 45.18
N LEU A 18 1.33 10.84 44.68
CA LEU A 18 0.92 10.99 43.31
C LEU A 18 2.20 10.79 42.48
N ALA A 19 2.41 9.59 41.98
CA ALA A 19 3.35 9.34 40.89
C ALA A 19 2.80 10.11 39.70
N THR A 20 3.35 11.28 39.42
CA THR A 20 3.24 11.90 38.12
C THR A 20 3.90 10.95 37.15
N THR A 21 3.12 10.30 36.29
CA THR A 21 3.66 9.60 35.15
C THR A 21 4.54 10.61 34.41
N PRO A 22 5.82 10.31 34.14
CA PRO A 22 6.63 11.20 33.35
C PRO A 22 5.98 11.29 31.97
N THR A 23 5.55 12.47 31.59
CA THR A 23 5.21 12.76 30.20
C THR A 23 6.48 12.53 29.38
N LEU A 24 6.39 11.73 28.33
CA LEU A 24 7.48 11.59 27.38
C LEU A 24 7.77 12.98 26.79
N ALA A 25 9.00 13.44 26.93
CA ALA A 25 9.41 14.75 26.41
C ALA A 25 10.82 14.64 25.83
N ALA A 26 10.99 15.18 24.65
CA ALA A 26 12.28 15.32 23.97
C ALA A 26 13.29 16.11 24.85
N ASN A 27 14.57 15.87 24.67
CA ASN A 27 15.63 16.55 25.39
C ASN A 27 16.64 17.22 24.44
N PRO A 28 16.71 18.56 24.39
CA PRO A 28 15.84 19.51 25.07
C PRO A 28 14.37 19.42 24.62
N PRO A 29 13.42 19.91 25.41
CA PRO A 29 11.99 19.81 25.07
C PRO A 29 11.55 20.75 23.94
N GLY A 30 12.44 21.62 23.48
CA GLY A 30 12.19 22.51 22.35
C GLY A 30 13.41 23.34 21.99
N ALA A 31 13.37 23.93 20.81
CA ALA A 31 14.40 24.83 20.31
C ALA A 31 13.82 25.89 19.35
N THR A 32 14.60 26.94 19.11
CA THR A 32 14.33 27.94 18.08
C THR A 32 15.37 27.81 16.98
N ILE A 33 14.92 27.71 15.73
CA ILE A 33 15.79 27.86 14.57
C ILE A 33 15.57 29.22 13.93
N SER A 34 16.68 29.84 13.49
CA SER A 34 16.71 31.18 12.94
C SER A 34 17.88 31.33 11.96
N PRO A 35 17.99 32.43 11.18
CA PRO A 35 19.15 32.64 10.34
C PRO A 35 20.49 32.62 11.08
N ASP A 36 20.51 33.09 12.36
CA ASP A 36 21.72 33.12 13.19
C ASP A 36 21.98 31.74 13.88
N SER A 37 20.98 30.92 14.01
CA SER A 37 21.05 29.56 14.57
C SER A 37 20.19 28.61 13.72
N PRO A 38 20.71 28.22 12.53
CA PRO A 38 19.85 27.58 11.52
C PRO A 38 19.54 26.12 11.80
N THR A 39 20.10 25.51 12.82
CA THR A 39 19.91 24.11 13.16
C THR A 39 19.54 23.88 14.61
N ALA A 40 18.78 22.82 14.87
CA ALA A 40 18.50 22.29 16.20
C ALA A 40 18.64 20.77 16.18
N SER A 41 19.04 20.20 17.31
CA SER A 41 19.11 18.74 17.51
C SER A 41 18.58 18.39 18.89
N TRP A 42 17.94 17.24 19.00
CA TRP A 42 17.44 16.72 20.26
C TRP A 42 17.53 15.18 20.30
N SER A 43 17.34 14.62 21.48
CA SER A 43 17.12 13.19 21.65
C SER A 43 15.72 12.95 22.15
N GLY A 44 15.06 11.95 21.62
CA GLY A 44 13.74 11.55 22.06
C GLY A 44 13.77 10.74 23.34
N SER A 45 12.61 10.64 23.94
CA SER A 45 12.35 9.79 25.10
C SER A 45 12.45 8.32 24.72
N THR A 46 12.57 7.49 25.77
CA THR A 46 12.53 6.04 25.61
C THR A 46 11.08 5.58 25.59
N PHE A 47 10.65 4.98 24.49
CA PHE A 47 9.32 4.42 24.35
C PHE A 47 9.18 3.10 25.11
N LEU A 48 8.04 2.92 25.78
CA LEU A 48 7.72 1.73 26.56
C LEU A 48 6.81 0.76 25.79
N ALA A 49 6.07 1.24 24.81
CA ALA A 49 5.13 0.47 24.00
C ALA A 49 4.91 1.15 22.64
N SER A 50 4.48 0.36 21.67
CA SER A 50 3.97 0.86 20.38
C SER A 50 2.64 1.57 20.55
N ASN A 51 2.36 2.55 19.69
CA ASN A 51 1.08 3.23 19.56
C ASN A 51 0.74 3.42 18.07
N PRO A 52 0.06 2.45 17.43
CA PRO A 52 -0.30 2.55 16.02
C PRO A 52 -1.59 3.35 15.76
N LEU A 53 -2.24 3.91 16.79
CA LEU A 53 -3.58 4.48 16.63
C LEU A 53 -3.61 6.00 16.44
N SER A 54 -2.92 6.77 17.23
CA SER A 54 -2.76 8.24 17.06
C SER A 54 -1.99 8.88 18.21
N CYS A 55 -1.48 10.07 17.98
CA CYS A 55 -0.85 10.92 18.98
C CYS A 55 -1.65 12.19 19.21
N GLY A 56 -2.59 12.17 20.18
CA GLY A 56 -3.25 13.37 20.66
C GLY A 56 -2.44 14.08 21.78
N ASP A 57 -2.73 15.35 22.07
CA ASP A 57 -2.02 16.19 23.04
C ASP A 57 -1.91 15.62 24.47
N ALA A 58 -2.73 14.62 24.80
CA ALA A 58 -2.81 14.04 26.14
C ALA A 58 -2.18 12.64 26.24
N GLU A 59 -1.65 12.10 25.15
CA GLU A 59 -1.20 10.72 25.15
C GLU A 59 0.26 10.60 25.57
N ALA A 60 0.47 10.00 26.74
CA ALA A 60 1.77 9.72 27.33
C ALA A 60 2.64 8.73 26.51
N THR A 61 2.17 8.30 25.35
CA THR A 61 2.84 7.32 24.48
C THR A 61 3.63 7.96 23.35
N CYS A 62 3.37 9.23 23.01
CA CYS A 62 4.04 9.97 21.95
C CYS A 62 4.98 11.03 22.51
N ASP A 63 6.06 11.30 21.81
CA ASP A 63 7.03 12.32 22.21
C ASP A 63 6.77 13.63 21.48
N HIS A 64 6.97 14.76 22.18
CA HIS A 64 6.68 16.08 21.65
C HIS A 64 7.91 16.98 21.78
N PHE A 65 8.25 17.67 20.68
CA PHE A 65 9.32 18.66 20.65
C PHE A 65 8.78 20.01 20.15
N ALA A 66 8.95 21.06 20.94
CA ALA A 66 8.51 22.41 20.56
C ALA A 66 9.53 23.07 19.64
N LEU A 67 9.18 23.27 18.37
CA LEU A 67 10.03 23.93 17.39
C LEU A 67 9.51 25.35 17.11
N THR A 68 10.34 26.36 17.37
CA THR A 68 10.04 27.75 16.96
C THR A 68 10.82 28.10 15.72
N ILE A 69 10.15 28.58 14.67
CA ILE A 69 10.77 28.99 13.42
C ILE A 69 10.78 30.50 13.31
N VAL A 70 11.98 31.08 13.15
CA VAL A 70 12.20 32.48 12.79
C VAL A 70 12.75 32.50 11.36
N PRO A 71 11.91 32.82 10.35
CA PRO A 71 12.27 32.66 8.96
C PRO A 71 13.32 33.68 8.50
N PRO A 72 14.21 33.31 7.57
CA PRO A 72 15.04 34.27 6.85
C PRO A 72 14.21 35.13 5.89
N PRO A 73 14.72 36.30 5.47
CA PRO A 73 14.01 37.19 4.55
C PRO A 73 13.95 36.70 3.09
N LYS A 74 14.56 35.58 2.77
CA LYS A 74 14.59 34.98 1.42
C LYS A 74 13.90 33.62 1.43
N ASP A 75 13.67 33.08 0.25
CA ASP A 75 13.15 31.74 0.06
C ASP A 75 13.99 30.69 0.81
N PHE A 76 13.31 29.85 1.59
CA PHE A 76 13.92 28.86 2.44
C PHE A 76 13.03 27.64 2.59
N VAL A 77 13.60 26.56 3.05
CA VAL A 77 12.90 25.36 3.53
C VAL A 77 13.32 25.08 4.96
N VAL A 78 12.47 24.38 5.67
CA VAL A 78 12.80 23.80 6.98
C VAL A 78 12.67 22.29 6.87
N THR A 79 13.78 21.59 7.02
CA THR A 79 13.80 20.13 7.11
C THR A 79 13.67 19.74 8.58
N VAL A 80 12.75 18.84 8.90
CA VAL A 80 12.62 18.17 10.19
C VAL A 80 12.81 16.69 9.97
N ARG A 81 13.72 16.08 10.75
CA ARG A 81 14.11 14.67 10.59
C ARG A 81 14.21 13.99 11.94
N ILE A 82 13.79 12.74 12.01
CA ILE A 82 14.05 11.85 13.14
C ILE A 82 14.71 10.56 12.65
N GLU A 83 15.52 9.95 13.51
CA GLU A 83 16.20 8.71 13.22
C GLU A 83 16.11 7.79 14.46
N PRO A 84 15.47 6.62 14.35
CA PRO A 84 15.43 5.64 15.43
C PRO A 84 16.84 5.21 15.85
N THR A 85 17.06 5.02 17.15
CA THR A 85 18.37 4.54 17.67
C THR A 85 18.54 3.05 17.53
N ARG A 86 17.49 2.31 17.21
CA ARG A 86 17.51 0.87 16.96
C ARG A 86 16.99 0.56 15.58
N LEU A 87 17.65 -0.33 14.90
CA LEU A 87 17.14 -0.96 13.69
C LEU A 87 15.87 -1.77 14.03
N GLY A 88 14.80 -1.53 13.28
CA GLY A 88 13.53 -2.21 13.46
C GLY A 88 12.52 -1.51 14.38
N ASP A 89 12.89 -0.39 15.02
CA ASP A 89 11.89 0.51 15.58
C ASP A 89 11.31 1.38 14.44
N ASP A 90 10.00 1.42 14.34
CA ASP A 90 9.23 2.21 13.40
C ASP A 90 8.59 3.39 14.11
N LEU A 91 8.92 4.59 13.68
CA LEU A 91 8.50 5.84 14.29
C LEU A 91 7.93 6.75 13.23
N ASP A 92 6.72 7.25 13.43
CA ASP A 92 6.14 8.25 12.55
C ASP A 92 6.46 9.67 13.03
N LEU A 93 6.68 10.56 12.07
CA LEU A 93 6.96 11.97 12.28
C LEU A 93 5.79 12.82 11.83
N HIS A 94 5.24 13.63 12.73
CA HIS A 94 4.20 14.60 12.43
C HIS A 94 4.67 15.99 12.81
N VAL A 95 4.34 17.00 12.02
CA VAL A 95 4.58 18.41 12.34
C VAL A 95 3.26 19.13 12.34
N ARG A 96 2.95 19.77 13.48
CA ARG A 96 1.71 20.52 13.68
C ARG A 96 1.99 22.01 13.84
N ASP A 97 1.06 22.85 13.42
CA ASP A 97 1.14 24.29 13.58
C ASP A 97 0.65 24.76 14.98
N ALA A 98 0.58 26.07 15.19
CA ALA A 98 0.13 26.66 16.46
C ALA A 98 -1.36 26.44 16.77
N ASN A 99 -2.16 25.98 15.80
CA ASN A 99 -3.57 25.64 15.97
C ASN A 99 -3.76 24.15 16.23
N ASP A 100 -2.68 23.37 16.29
CA ASP A 100 -2.64 21.92 16.38
C ASP A 100 -3.07 21.20 15.07
N ASP A 101 -3.09 21.94 13.95
CA ASP A 101 -3.34 21.35 12.64
C ASP A 101 -2.05 20.66 12.14
N GLU A 102 -2.16 19.41 11.68
CA GLU A 102 -1.05 18.70 11.06
C GLU A 102 -0.76 19.30 9.68
N ILE A 103 0.46 19.78 9.50
CA ILE A 103 0.90 20.45 8.27
C ILE A 103 1.87 19.62 7.43
N ALA A 104 2.47 18.60 8.04
CA ALA A 104 3.33 17.62 7.34
C ALA A 104 3.50 16.38 8.21
N SER A 105 3.62 15.23 7.57
CA SER A 105 3.94 13.96 8.23
C SER A 105 4.81 13.07 7.35
N SER A 106 5.48 12.12 7.98
CA SER A 106 6.27 11.07 7.35
C SER A 106 6.14 9.82 8.21
N GLY A 107 5.72 8.72 7.62
CA GLY A 107 5.47 7.44 8.28
C GLY A 107 5.90 6.30 7.35
N THR A 108 7.20 6.21 7.06
CA THR A 108 7.75 5.13 6.24
C THR A 108 8.11 3.95 7.12
N PRO A 109 7.76 2.71 6.75
CA PRO A 109 8.05 1.54 7.58
C PRO A 109 9.53 1.41 7.91
N GLY A 110 9.87 1.68 9.15
CA GLY A 110 11.19 1.50 9.74
C GLY A 110 12.31 2.32 9.11
N GLY A 111 12.82 3.32 9.78
CA GLY A 111 13.95 4.09 9.27
C GLY A 111 13.97 5.56 9.72
N VAL A 112 14.48 6.37 8.84
CA VAL A 112 14.58 7.81 9.03
C VAL A 112 13.32 8.47 8.51
N GLU A 113 12.63 9.24 9.37
CA GLU A 113 11.51 10.05 8.96
C GLU A 113 11.95 11.49 8.70
N GLU A 114 11.52 12.07 7.59
CA GLU A 114 11.90 13.42 7.20
C GLU A 114 10.75 14.14 6.50
N VAL A 115 10.51 15.39 6.91
CA VAL A 115 9.58 16.29 6.23
C VAL A 115 10.30 17.58 5.86
N VAL A 116 9.89 18.18 4.74
CA VAL A 116 10.42 19.45 4.25
C VAL A 116 9.29 20.46 4.14
N LEU A 117 9.31 21.48 5.01
CA LEU A 117 8.36 22.57 4.99
C LEU A 117 8.87 23.68 4.07
N THR A 118 8.11 24.04 3.05
CA THR A 118 8.46 25.14 2.14
C THR A 118 7.91 26.46 2.66
N ARG A 119 8.79 27.38 3.02
CA ARG A 119 8.46 28.72 3.54
C ARG A 119 7.44 28.70 4.68
N PRO A 120 7.62 27.88 5.72
CA PRO A 120 6.68 27.86 6.82
C PRO A 120 6.59 29.26 7.47
N PRO A 121 5.40 29.72 7.90
CA PRO A 121 5.23 30.98 8.62
C PRO A 121 6.11 31.05 9.87
N ALA A 122 6.46 32.28 10.30
CA ALA A 122 7.09 32.47 11.60
C ALA A 122 6.14 32.02 12.71
N GLY A 123 6.60 31.21 13.65
CA GLY A 123 5.74 30.76 14.74
C GLY A 123 6.23 29.53 15.47
N ALA A 124 5.37 29.03 16.32
CA ALA A 124 5.56 27.79 17.07
C ALA A 124 4.95 26.62 16.31
N TYR A 125 5.66 25.52 16.33
CA TYR A 125 5.27 24.23 15.75
C TYR A 125 5.52 23.15 16.81
N THR A 126 4.77 22.08 16.72
CA THR A 126 4.98 20.88 17.52
C THR A 126 5.43 19.75 16.61
N VAL A 127 6.60 19.21 16.85
CA VAL A 127 7.07 17.97 16.25
C VAL A 127 6.62 16.83 17.14
N VAL A 128 5.77 15.97 16.62
CA VAL A 128 5.23 14.79 17.33
C VAL A 128 5.87 13.55 16.76
N VAL A 129 6.38 12.69 17.64
CA VAL A 129 6.97 11.41 17.26
C VAL A 129 6.15 10.28 17.84
N GLN A 130 5.52 9.54 16.94
CA GLN A 130 4.67 8.40 17.26
C GLN A 130 5.48 7.11 17.19
N PRO A 131 5.50 6.31 18.26
CA PRO A 131 6.13 4.99 18.23
C PRO A 131 5.19 3.98 17.57
N PHE A 132 5.12 3.97 16.23
CA PHE A 132 4.19 3.13 15.50
C PHE A 132 4.42 1.65 15.83
N VAL A 133 5.64 1.15 15.64
CA VAL A 133 6.08 -0.17 16.12
C VAL A 133 7.44 -0.06 16.79
N VAL A 134 7.51 -0.24 18.08
CA VAL A 134 8.77 -0.17 18.83
C VAL A 134 8.95 -1.33 19.81
N VAL A 135 10.17 -1.78 19.94
CA VAL A 135 10.55 -2.66 21.06
C VAL A 135 10.74 -1.80 22.31
N PRO A 136 10.20 -2.19 23.49
CA PRO A 136 10.37 -1.41 24.72
C PRO A 136 11.82 -1.00 24.97
N GLY A 137 12.06 0.30 25.18
CA GLY A 137 13.39 0.90 25.31
C GLY A 137 13.94 1.50 24.01
N GLY A 138 13.15 1.53 22.90
CA GLY A 138 13.48 2.29 21.69
C GLY A 138 13.48 3.79 21.96
N SER A 139 14.29 4.53 21.24
CA SER A 139 14.38 6.00 21.28
C SER A 139 14.85 6.52 19.92
N TYR A 140 14.94 7.84 19.76
CA TYR A 140 15.36 8.46 18.51
C TYR A 140 16.27 9.67 18.72
N THR A 141 16.91 10.10 17.63
CA THR A 141 17.54 11.42 17.52
C THR A 141 16.75 12.27 16.55
N GLY A 142 16.52 13.54 16.90
CA GLY A 142 15.81 14.50 16.08
C GLY A 142 16.71 15.64 15.61
N PHE A 143 16.40 16.18 14.46
CA PHE A 143 17.11 17.28 13.84
C PHE A 143 16.15 18.20 13.10
N ALA A 144 16.37 19.52 13.17
CA ALA A 144 15.68 20.50 12.35
C ALA A 144 16.69 21.50 11.77
N ALA A 145 16.51 21.92 10.53
CA ALA A 145 17.40 22.85 9.87
C ALA A 145 16.66 23.80 8.92
N ILE A 146 17.07 25.08 8.91
CA ILE A 146 16.74 26.02 7.85
C ILE A 146 17.75 25.83 6.71
N GLY A 147 17.25 25.47 5.53
CA GLY A 147 18.02 25.34 4.30
C GLY A 147 17.64 26.41 3.28
N SER A 148 18.48 26.59 2.27
CA SER A 148 18.11 27.35 1.07
C SER A 148 17.02 26.57 0.36
N ALA A 149 15.90 27.21 -0.02
CA ALA A 149 15.02 26.62 -1.00
C ALA A 149 15.87 26.24 -2.23
N PRO A 150 15.67 25.08 -2.85
CA PRO A 150 16.24 24.83 -4.16
C PRO A 150 15.94 26.07 -5.02
N PRO A 151 16.88 26.54 -5.85
CA PRO A 151 16.64 27.71 -6.70
C PRO A 151 15.31 27.47 -7.40
N ASP A 152 14.43 28.47 -7.33
CA ASP A 152 13.08 28.42 -7.89
C ASP A 152 13.22 27.92 -9.34
N GLN A 153 13.10 26.62 -9.50
CA GLN A 153 13.06 25.96 -10.79
C GLN A 153 11.70 26.40 -11.27
N GLY A 154 11.68 27.57 -11.95
CA GLY A 154 10.45 28.17 -12.45
C GLY A 154 9.57 27.06 -12.98
N SER A 155 8.27 27.15 -12.83
CA SER A 155 7.19 26.19 -13.02
C SER A 155 7.22 25.28 -14.28
N ASN A 156 8.36 25.22 -14.95
CA ASN A 156 8.65 24.45 -16.16
C ASN A 156 9.74 23.38 -15.99
N SER A 157 10.31 23.16 -14.83
CA SER A 157 11.49 22.31 -14.69
C SER A 157 11.29 21.01 -13.95
N TYR A 158 10.06 20.57 -13.74
CA TYR A 158 9.81 19.15 -13.47
C TYR A 158 10.12 18.26 -14.68
N PHE A 159 10.09 18.80 -15.87
CA PHE A 159 10.83 18.26 -16.99
C PHE A 159 12.20 18.94 -17.01
N GLY A 160 13.11 18.52 -16.17
CA GLY A 160 14.52 18.82 -16.34
C GLY A 160 14.87 18.64 -17.82
N PRO A 161 15.81 19.40 -18.40
CA PRO A 161 16.21 19.19 -19.78
C PRO A 161 16.43 17.70 -19.91
N LEU A 162 15.84 17.08 -20.95
CA LEU A 162 16.13 15.72 -21.34
C LEU A 162 17.61 15.55 -21.10
N VAL A 163 17.97 14.93 -19.99
CA VAL A 163 19.36 14.60 -19.74
C VAL A 163 19.64 13.67 -20.88
N THR A 164 20.36 14.19 -21.85
CA THR A 164 21.01 13.38 -22.88
C THR A 164 22.02 12.55 -22.12
N ALA A 165 21.48 11.59 -21.37
CA ALA A 165 22.28 10.56 -20.77
C ALA A 165 22.80 9.74 -21.92
N THR A 166 24.05 9.91 -22.21
CA THR A 166 24.88 8.97 -22.94
C THR A 166 25.01 7.69 -22.14
N SER A 167 23.89 7.07 -21.74
CA SER A 167 23.89 5.71 -21.20
C SER A 167 22.47 5.15 -21.15
N THR A 168 22.27 4.11 -21.92
CA THR A 168 21.50 2.93 -21.60
C THR A 168 20.45 3.09 -20.50
N GLY A 169 19.19 3.42 -20.86
CA GLY A 169 18.08 3.22 -19.97
C GLY A 169 17.13 4.37 -19.72
N VAL A 170 17.31 5.52 -20.34
CA VAL A 170 16.35 6.62 -20.25
C VAL A 170 15.07 6.26 -21.03
N PRO A 171 13.86 6.48 -20.43
CA PRO A 171 12.61 6.20 -21.10
C PRO A 171 12.51 6.93 -22.44
N THR A 172 12.24 6.20 -23.51
CA THR A 172 12.41 6.71 -24.87
C THR A 172 11.12 7.06 -25.60
N SER A 173 9.93 6.87 -24.99
CA SER A 173 8.69 7.23 -25.71
C SER A 173 7.50 7.50 -24.79
N THR A 174 6.76 8.53 -25.11
CA THR A 174 5.37 8.71 -24.68
C THR A 174 4.49 7.76 -25.48
N PRO A 175 3.44 7.17 -24.91
CA PRO A 175 2.50 6.35 -25.67
C PRO A 175 1.93 7.15 -26.85
N ALA A 176 1.84 6.51 -28.00
CA ALA A 176 1.13 7.11 -29.13
C ALA A 176 -0.36 7.24 -28.76
N PRO A 177 -1.03 8.34 -29.14
CA PRO A 177 -2.46 8.48 -28.91
C PRO A 177 -3.23 7.32 -29.56
N SER A 178 -4.22 6.81 -28.85
CA SER A 178 -5.08 5.72 -29.30
C SER A 178 -5.77 6.04 -30.63
N THR A 179 -5.61 5.17 -31.62
CA THR A 179 -6.33 5.26 -32.89
C THR A 179 -7.57 4.36 -32.92
N GLY A 180 -7.85 3.60 -31.86
CA GLY A 180 -8.94 2.63 -31.79
C GLY A 180 -9.91 2.88 -30.63
N PRO A 181 -11.16 2.42 -30.75
CA PRO A 181 -12.13 2.59 -29.69
C PRO A 181 -11.91 1.56 -28.56
N PHE A 182 -11.02 1.83 -27.64
CA PHE A 182 -10.93 1.13 -26.37
C PHE A 182 -11.89 1.79 -25.39
N GLN A 183 -12.76 1.03 -24.75
CA GLN A 183 -13.78 1.51 -23.83
C GLN A 183 -13.95 0.56 -22.65
N VAL A 184 -14.25 1.12 -21.49
CA VAL A 184 -14.58 0.38 -20.27
C VAL A 184 -15.94 0.88 -19.74
N SER A 185 -16.61 0.02 -18.97
CA SER A 185 -17.70 0.42 -18.07
C SER A 185 -17.12 0.79 -16.72
N PHE A 186 -17.81 1.68 -16.03
CA PHE A 186 -17.53 2.08 -14.66
C PHE A 186 -18.83 1.88 -13.87
N SER A 187 -18.79 1.10 -12.82
CA SER A 187 -19.99 0.76 -12.04
C SER A 187 -19.65 0.65 -10.55
N TYR A 188 -20.52 1.21 -9.72
CA TYR A 188 -20.40 1.08 -8.27
C TYR A 188 -20.83 -0.31 -7.81
N VAL A 189 -20.11 -0.88 -6.87
CA VAL A 189 -20.46 -2.17 -6.25
C VAL A 189 -21.51 -2.03 -5.15
N GLY A 190 -21.90 -0.80 -4.80
CA GLY A 190 -22.93 -0.50 -3.80
C GLY A 190 -22.46 -0.63 -2.36
N ARG A 191 -21.16 -0.54 -2.12
CA ARG A 191 -20.52 -0.55 -0.80
C ARG A 191 -19.29 0.35 -0.80
N GLN A 192 -19.01 0.96 0.33
CA GLN A 192 -17.72 1.60 0.58
C GLN A 192 -16.61 0.55 0.57
N ALA A 193 -15.46 0.91 0.04
CA ALA A 193 -14.36 -0.02 -0.19
C ALA A 193 -13.00 0.68 -0.15
N ALA A 194 -12.14 0.23 0.74
CA ALA A 194 -10.72 0.53 0.72
C ALA A 194 -9.94 -0.65 0.12
N GLU A 195 -8.87 -0.37 -0.58
CA GLU A 195 -7.92 -1.36 -1.10
C GLU A 195 -8.59 -2.49 -1.89
N PRO A 196 -9.40 -2.15 -2.91
CA PRO A 196 -10.20 -3.15 -3.58
C PRO A 196 -9.37 -4.03 -4.50
N THR A 197 -9.59 -5.35 -4.42
CA THR A 197 -9.02 -6.34 -5.33
C THR A 197 -10.10 -7.09 -6.10
N ILE A 198 -9.74 -7.76 -7.19
CA ILE A 198 -10.69 -8.43 -8.08
C ILE A 198 -10.14 -9.74 -8.63
N GLY A 199 -11.00 -10.75 -8.71
CA GLY A 199 -10.73 -12.02 -9.37
C GLY A 199 -11.88 -12.40 -10.29
N VAL A 200 -11.60 -13.15 -11.36
CA VAL A 200 -12.62 -13.61 -12.30
C VAL A 200 -12.45 -15.11 -12.54
N ASN A 201 -13.54 -15.86 -12.45
CA ASN A 201 -13.52 -17.29 -12.66
C ASN A 201 -13.79 -17.70 -14.13
N ARG A 202 -13.79 -19.00 -14.41
CA ARG A 202 -14.02 -19.56 -15.76
C ARG A 202 -15.43 -19.38 -16.31
N ASP A 203 -16.40 -19.01 -15.50
CA ASP A 203 -17.75 -18.68 -15.94
C ASP A 203 -17.97 -17.16 -16.09
N ASN A 204 -16.87 -16.38 -16.09
CA ASN A 204 -16.89 -14.91 -16.10
C ASN A 204 -17.64 -14.29 -14.91
N ILE A 205 -17.66 -14.97 -13.78
CA ILE A 205 -18.17 -14.44 -12.53
C ILE A 205 -17.02 -13.66 -11.88
N ALA A 206 -17.28 -12.39 -11.56
CA ALA A 206 -16.32 -11.54 -10.90
C ALA A 206 -16.53 -11.54 -9.38
N PHE A 207 -15.42 -11.53 -8.64
CA PHE A 207 -15.35 -11.41 -7.19
C PHE A 207 -14.53 -10.16 -6.87
N PHE A 208 -15.09 -9.30 -6.05
CA PHE A 208 -14.50 -8.05 -5.59
C PHE A 208 -14.31 -8.16 -4.09
N ALA A 209 -13.14 -7.90 -3.57
CA ALA A 209 -12.90 -7.80 -2.14
C ALA A 209 -12.40 -6.39 -1.78
N ALA A 210 -12.79 -5.93 -0.60
CA ALA A 210 -12.36 -4.65 -0.07
C ALA A 210 -12.51 -4.62 1.45
N SER A 211 -11.76 -3.75 2.13
CA SER A 211 -12.02 -3.38 3.50
C SER A 211 -13.14 -2.34 3.57
N THR A 212 -14.05 -2.53 4.52
CA THR A 212 -15.10 -1.56 4.82
C THR A 212 -14.91 -1.02 6.23
N PHE A 213 -15.02 0.30 6.37
CA PHE A 213 -14.88 0.98 7.65
C PHE A 213 -16.14 1.78 7.95
N ASP A 214 -16.62 1.71 9.18
CA ASP A 214 -17.54 2.69 9.71
C ASP A 214 -16.72 3.65 10.59
N PHE A 215 -16.27 4.77 10.04
CA PHE A 215 -15.57 5.78 10.83
C PHE A 215 -16.47 6.38 11.93
N PRO A 216 -15.88 6.78 13.07
CA PRO A 216 -16.65 7.35 14.14
C PRO A 216 -17.36 8.62 13.67
N THR A 217 -18.67 8.64 13.86
CA THR A 217 -19.45 9.87 13.78
C THR A 217 -19.60 10.44 15.18
N SER A 218 -20.04 11.70 15.30
CA SER A 218 -20.30 12.32 16.61
C SER A 218 -21.33 11.55 17.49
N THR A 219 -22.00 10.55 16.95
CA THR A 219 -23.07 9.79 17.59
C THR A 219 -22.85 8.27 17.61
N ALA A 220 -21.83 7.76 16.92
CA ALA A 220 -21.52 6.33 16.88
C ALA A 220 -20.02 6.09 17.02
N PRO A 221 -19.59 5.11 17.83
CA PRO A 221 -18.19 4.72 17.90
C PRO A 221 -17.71 4.18 16.54
N ALA A 222 -16.41 4.26 16.31
CA ALA A 222 -15.79 3.62 15.14
C ALA A 222 -16.14 2.13 15.13
N ARG A 223 -16.60 1.62 14.00
CA ARG A 223 -16.62 0.17 13.77
C ARG A 223 -15.32 -0.21 13.10
N LEU A 224 -14.78 -1.34 13.51
CA LEU A 224 -13.56 -1.85 12.94
C LEU A 224 -13.77 -2.24 11.48
N ALA A 225 -12.72 -2.12 10.67
CA ALA A 225 -12.71 -2.59 9.30
C ALA A 225 -12.97 -4.09 9.23
N HIS A 226 -13.70 -4.52 8.22
CA HIS A 226 -13.90 -5.94 7.92
C HIS A 226 -13.87 -6.17 6.42
N THR A 227 -13.46 -7.36 6.00
CA THR A 227 -13.44 -7.71 4.60
C THR A 227 -14.85 -7.93 4.07
N LEU A 228 -15.12 -7.27 2.98
CA LEU A 228 -16.29 -7.46 2.16
C LEU A 228 -15.92 -8.22 0.90
N VAL A 229 -16.56 -9.35 0.65
CA VAL A 229 -16.48 -10.05 -0.65
C VAL A 229 -17.80 -9.92 -1.37
N MET A 230 -17.76 -9.34 -2.56
CA MET A 230 -18.91 -9.16 -3.45
C MET A 230 -18.74 -10.03 -4.69
N ARG A 231 -19.85 -10.52 -5.24
CA ARG A 231 -19.88 -11.34 -6.46
C ARG A 231 -20.82 -10.72 -7.49
N SER A 232 -20.37 -10.69 -8.75
CA SER A 232 -21.22 -10.35 -9.90
C SER A 232 -21.30 -11.51 -10.88
N LYS A 233 -22.52 -11.87 -11.30
CA LYS A 233 -22.81 -12.88 -12.33
C LYS A 233 -23.30 -12.28 -13.65
N ASP A 234 -23.41 -10.98 -13.73
CA ASP A 234 -23.98 -10.22 -14.84
C ASP A 234 -23.02 -9.16 -15.41
N LYS A 235 -21.73 -9.44 -15.35
CA LYS A 235 -20.67 -8.60 -15.91
C LYS A 235 -20.54 -7.23 -15.22
N GLY A 236 -20.80 -7.18 -13.92
CA GLY A 236 -20.67 -5.98 -13.12
C GLY A 236 -21.93 -5.10 -13.08
N ALA A 237 -23.03 -5.54 -13.68
CA ALA A 237 -24.29 -4.77 -13.65
C ALA A 237 -24.96 -4.82 -12.27
N SER A 238 -24.77 -5.90 -11.51
CA SER A 238 -25.19 -6.00 -10.11
C SER A 238 -24.19 -6.81 -9.29
N TRP A 239 -24.16 -6.54 -7.97
CA TRP A 239 -23.25 -7.17 -7.03
C TRP A 239 -24.00 -7.70 -5.80
N GLN A 240 -23.62 -8.87 -5.34
CA GLN A 240 -24.16 -9.53 -4.16
C GLN A 240 -23.05 -9.79 -3.17
N ALA A 241 -23.25 -9.42 -1.90
CA ALA A 241 -22.36 -9.78 -0.82
C ALA A 241 -22.36 -11.30 -0.62
N VAL A 242 -21.16 -11.89 -0.57
CA VAL A 242 -20.92 -13.32 -0.35
C VAL A 242 -19.86 -13.53 0.73
N SER A 243 -19.52 -12.48 1.48
CA SER A 243 -18.56 -12.57 2.58
C SER A 243 -18.94 -13.68 3.55
N PRO A 244 -17.99 -14.52 3.97
CA PRO A 244 -18.23 -15.48 5.02
C PRO A 244 -18.42 -14.76 6.36
N PRO A 245 -19.10 -15.39 7.33
CA PRO A 245 -18.98 -14.98 8.71
C PRO A 245 -17.56 -15.32 9.18
N LEU A 246 -16.68 -14.35 9.21
CA LEU A 246 -15.31 -14.52 9.72
C LEU A 246 -15.32 -14.53 11.23
N VAL A 247 -14.54 -15.43 11.82
CA VAL A 247 -14.28 -15.48 13.26
C VAL A 247 -12.90 -14.85 13.47
N SER A 248 -12.84 -13.78 14.26
CA SER A 248 -11.56 -13.18 14.65
C SER A 248 -10.73 -14.16 15.46
N ASN A 249 -9.42 -14.20 15.20
CA ASN A 249 -8.44 -14.88 16.06
C ASN A 249 -7.93 -13.97 17.19
N LEU A 250 -8.35 -12.71 17.22
CA LEU A 250 -8.04 -11.82 18.32
C LEU A 250 -8.77 -12.28 19.58
N PRO A 251 -8.12 -12.25 20.76
CA PRO A 251 -8.83 -12.44 22.02
C PRO A 251 -9.95 -11.39 22.08
N ASP A 252 -11.15 -11.84 22.33
CA ASP A 252 -12.39 -11.07 22.34
C ASP A 252 -12.18 -9.64 22.85
N SER A 253 -12.55 -8.65 22.05
CA SER A 253 -12.98 -7.38 22.60
C SER A 253 -14.24 -7.67 23.42
N GLU A 254 -14.23 -7.40 24.67
CA GLU A 254 -14.97 -8.02 25.79
C GLU A 254 -16.48 -8.24 25.64
N ASP A 255 -17.14 -7.86 24.54
CA ASP A 255 -18.59 -7.80 24.50
C ASP A 255 -19.30 -8.36 23.25
N ASP A 256 -18.62 -8.78 22.17
CA ASP A 256 -19.31 -9.32 20.99
C ASP A 256 -18.59 -10.45 20.26
N PRO A 257 -18.98 -11.72 20.48
CA PRO A 257 -18.40 -12.87 19.78
C PRO A 257 -18.76 -12.93 18.28
N THR A 258 -19.56 -11.99 17.78
CA THR A 258 -19.91 -11.87 16.35
C THR A 258 -19.14 -10.75 15.66
N PHE A 259 -18.17 -10.12 16.33
CA PHE A 259 -17.41 -9.03 15.77
C PHE A 259 -16.50 -9.55 14.65
N PRO A 260 -16.62 -9.06 13.42
CA PRO A 260 -15.72 -9.46 12.35
C PRO A 260 -14.27 -9.03 12.69
N PRO A 261 -13.26 -9.81 12.27
CA PRO A 261 -11.88 -9.42 12.47
C PRO A 261 -11.61 -8.06 11.85
N PHE A 262 -10.75 -7.30 12.49
CA PHE A 262 -10.19 -6.08 11.91
C PHE A 262 -9.38 -6.48 10.69
N SER A 263 -9.84 -6.10 9.50
CA SER A 263 -9.24 -6.46 8.23
C SER A 263 -8.77 -5.22 7.49
N LEU A 264 -7.50 -5.23 7.10
CA LEU A 264 -6.87 -4.33 6.13
C LEU A 264 -6.35 -5.19 4.97
N ASP A 265 -5.98 -4.57 3.85
CA ASP A 265 -5.35 -5.20 2.68
C ASP A 265 -6.09 -6.46 2.21
N PRO A 266 -7.39 -6.42 1.95
CA PRO A 266 -8.13 -7.59 1.54
C PRO A 266 -7.72 -8.02 0.13
N TYR A 267 -7.33 -9.27 -0.04
CA TYR A 267 -6.91 -9.78 -1.34
C TYR A 267 -7.80 -10.93 -1.77
N VAL A 268 -8.53 -10.77 -2.89
CA VAL A 268 -9.25 -11.85 -3.53
C VAL A 268 -8.49 -12.37 -4.74
N TYR A 269 -8.29 -13.68 -4.77
CA TYR A 269 -7.62 -14.38 -5.86
C TYR A 269 -8.46 -15.54 -6.35
N VAL A 270 -8.56 -15.72 -7.66
CA VAL A 270 -9.27 -16.85 -8.26
C VAL A 270 -8.29 -17.76 -8.99
N ASP A 271 -8.10 -18.99 -8.48
CA ASP A 271 -7.37 -20.03 -9.21
C ASP A 271 -8.24 -20.61 -10.33
N ALA A 272 -8.29 -19.89 -11.44
CA ALA A 272 -9.04 -20.30 -12.61
C ALA A 272 -8.32 -21.39 -13.42
N VAL A 273 -7.06 -21.67 -13.16
CA VAL A 273 -6.23 -22.62 -13.93
C VAL A 273 -6.26 -24.01 -13.29
N GLY A 274 -6.33 -24.06 -11.97
CA GLY A 274 -6.39 -25.32 -11.22
C GLY A 274 -7.69 -26.07 -11.52
N ALA A 275 -7.57 -27.22 -12.21
CA ALA A 275 -8.71 -28.13 -12.36
C ALA A 275 -8.98 -28.80 -11.01
N ASN A 276 -9.64 -28.10 -10.11
CA ASN A 276 -10.14 -28.71 -8.90
C ASN A 276 -11.37 -29.58 -9.26
N PRO A 277 -11.38 -30.89 -9.01
CA PRO A 277 -12.57 -31.72 -9.25
C PRO A 277 -13.81 -31.24 -8.47
N ALA A 278 -13.63 -30.53 -7.36
CA ALA A 278 -14.71 -29.98 -6.55
C ALA A 278 -15.23 -28.64 -7.07
N SER A 279 -14.42 -27.88 -7.83
CA SER A 279 -14.82 -26.61 -8.42
C SER A 279 -14.58 -26.60 -9.93
N ARG A 280 -15.67 -26.62 -10.70
CA ARG A 280 -15.60 -26.52 -12.17
C ARG A 280 -15.08 -25.17 -12.66
N THR A 281 -15.25 -24.14 -11.87
CA THR A 281 -15.05 -22.74 -12.26
C THR A 281 -13.76 -22.12 -11.72
N GLY A 282 -13.16 -22.77 -10.73
CA GLY A 282 -11.96 -22.31 -10.01
C GLY A 282 -12.26 -22.07 -8.53
N ARG A 283 -11.24 -22.17 -7.69
CA ARG A 283 -11.31 -21.84 -6.26
C ARG A 283 -11.12 -20.34 -6.07
N VAL A 284 -11.99 -19.74 -5.28
CA VAL A 284 -11.87 -18.34 -4.85
C VAL A 284 -11.20 -18.32 -3.49
N PHE A 285 -10.09 -17.62 -3.37
CA PHE A 285 -9.42 -17.33 -2.12
C PHE A 285 -9.70 -15.88 -1.72
N SER A 286 -9.87 -15.63 -0.43
CA SER A 286 -9.82 -14.29 0.14
C SER A 286 -8.88 -14.31 1.34
N ILE A 287 -8.01 -13.31 1.42
CA ILE A 287 -7.02 -13.18 2.48
C ILE A 287 -7.12 -11.78 3.04
N ASP A 288 -7.05 -11.68 4.35
CA ASP A 288 -7.16 -10.45 5.10
C ASP A 288 -6.00 -10.32 6.05
N LEU A 289 -5.58 -9.10 6.31
CA LEU A 289 -4.77 -8.77 7.46
C LEU A 289 -5.64 -8.83 8.73
N ASP A 290 -5.20 -9.56 9.73
CA ASP A 290 -5.89 -9.67 11.02
C ASP A 290 -5.14 -8.82 12.07
N ALA A 291 -5.42 -7.53 12.09
CA ALA A 291 -5.00 -6.54 13.09
C ALA A 291 -3.57 -6.75 13.63
N ALA A 292 -2.57 -6.76 12.79
CA ALA A 292 -1.16 -6.97 13.15
C ALA A 292 -0.83 -8.34 13.79
N CYS A 293 -1.80 -9.25 13.84
CA CYS A 293 -1.63 -10.60 14.42
C CYS A 293 -1.42 -11.71 13.38
N GLY A 294 -1.36 -11.37 12.10
CA GLY A 294 -1.25 -12.34 11.01
C GLY A 294 -2.31 -12.12 9.92
N ALA A 295 -2.71 -13.17 9.26
CA ALA A 295 -3.71 -13.11 8.22
C ALA A 295 -4.74 -14.24 8.37
N ASN A 296 -5.97 -14.00 7.89
CA ASN A 296 -6.98 -15.01 7.71
C ASN A 296 -7.04 -15.42 6.25
N ALA A 297 -6.92 -16.71 5.97
CA ALA A 297 -7.21 -17.24 4.65
C ALA A 297 -8.51 -18.01 4.66
N ILE A 298 -9.32 -17.74 3.68
CA ILE A 298 -10.56 -18.44 3.42
C ILE A 298 -10.63 -18.82 1.95
N PHE A 299 -11.36 -19.89 1.64
CA PHE A 299 -11.62 -20.24 0.26
C PHE A 299 -13.01 -20.80 0.03
N SER A 300 -13.48 -20.65 -1.20
CA SER A 300 -14.76 -21.18 -1.68
C SER A 300 -14.57 -21.97 -2.97
N ASP A 301 -15.20 -23.14 -3.05
CA ASP A 301 -15.27 -23.97 -4.26
C ASP A 301 -16.64 -23.87 -4.98
N ASP A 302 -17.57 -23.08 -4.45
CA ASP A 302 -18.95 -22.93 -4.92
C ASP A 302 -19.35 -21.47 -5.15
N GLU A 303 -18.41 -20.68 -5.66
CA GLU A 303 -18.61 -19.27 -6.05
C GLU A 303 -19.03 -18.37 -4.89
N GLY A 304 -18.50 -18.63 -3.69
CA GLY A 304 -18.78 -17.84 -2.50
C GLY A 304 -20.10 -18.22 -1.81
N SER A 305 -20.73 -19.34 -2.16
CA SER A 305 -21.93 -19.80 -1.47
C SER A 305 -21.60 -20.41 -0.11
N THR A 306 -20.47 -21.12 -0.02
CA THR A 306 -19.89 -21.59 1.25
C THR A 306 -18.39 -21.32 1.28
N TRP A 307 -17.85 -21.17 2.49
CA TRP A 307 -16.44 -20.85 2.70
C TRP A 307 -15.79 -21.79 3.71
N THR A 308 -14.56 -22.15 3.44
CA THR A 308 -13.69 -22.84 4.40
C THR A 308 -12.71 -21.83 4.96
N GLN A 309 -12.71 -21.62 6.27
CA GLN A 309 -11.76 -20.77 6.97
C GLN A 309 -10.58 -21.61 7.43
N VAL A 310 -9.38 -21.11 7.15
CA VAL A 310 -8.13 -21.68 7.65
C VAL A 310 -7.44 -20.62 8.48
N PRO A 311 -7.37 -20.78 9.81
CA PRO A 311 -6.59 -19.88 10.64
C PRO A 311 -5.12 -20.03 10.28
N LEU A 312 -4.54 -19.02 9.64
CA LEU A 312 -3.19 -19.12 9.09
C LEU A 312 -2.11 -18.75 10.07
N PHE A 313 -2.37 -17.79 10.92
CA PHE A 313 -1.32 -17.23 11.75
C PHE A 313 -1.94 -16.65 13.02
N ALA A 314 -1.86 -17.39 14.10
CA ALA A 314 -2.21 -16.86 15.41
C ALA A 314 -1.11 -15.90 15.85
N CYS A 315 -1.31 -14.60 15.77
CA CYS A 315 -0.53 -13.53 16.45
C CYS A 315 0.98 -13.77 16.67
N ASN A 316 1.61 -14.64 15.87
CA ASN A 316 3.00 -15.03 16.02
C ASN A 316 3.94 -14.24 15.10
N GLU A 317 3.37 -13.50 14.15
CA GLU A 317 4.11 -12.71 13.18
C GLU A 317 3.50 -11.31 13.11
N PRO A 318 3.99 -10.37 13.93
CA PRO A 318 3.49 -9.01 13.97
C PRO A 318 3.84 -8.24 12.70
N ALA A 319 2.99 -7.29 12.34
CA ALA A 319 3.18 -6.35 11.25
C ALA A 319 3.27 -7.00 9.86
N ASN A 320 2.27 -7.82 9.50
CA ASN A 320 2.06 -8.21 8.12
C ASN A 320 1.38 -7.07 7.38
N ASP A 321 1.82 -6.84 6.15
CA ASP A 321 1.34 -5.76 5.33
C ASP A 321 1.41 -6.15 3.85
N HIS A 322 0.56 -5.60 2.99
CA HIS A 322 0.52 -5.88 1.56
C HIS A 322 0.53 -7.37 1.23
N GLN A 323 -0.32 -8.14 1.87
CA GLN A 323 -0.40 -9.58 1.63
C GLN A 323 -0.99 -9.88 0.25
N THR A 324 -0.46 -10.90 -0.37
CA THR A 324 -0.80 -11.30 -1.72
C THR A 324 -0.79 -12.81 -1.88
N VAL A 325 -1.60 -13.33 -2.80
CA VAL A 325 -1.76 -14.76 -3.06
C VAL A 325 -1.62 -15.05 -4.54
N VAL A 326 -0.96 -16.16 -4.85
CA VAL A 326 -0.95 -16.72 -6.20
C VAL A 326 -0.95 -18.24 -6.14
N THR A 327 -1.54 -18.89 -7.14
CA THR A 327 -1.36 -20.31 -7.38
C THR A 327 -0.39 -20.53 -8.54
N ALA A 328 0.35 -21.63 -8.49
CA ALA A 328 1.30 -22.05 -9.52
C ALA A 328 1.30 -23.57 -9.68
N PRO A 329 1.66 -24.11 -10.85
CA PRO A 329 1.99 -25.52 -10.96
C PRO A 329 3.07 -25.90 -9.94
N PRO A 330 3.05 -27.12 -9.38
CA PRO A 330 4.13 -27.56 -8.49
C PRO A 330 5.45 -27.62 -9.25
N PRO A 331 6.53 -27.05 -8.71
CA PRO A 331 7.85 -27.19 -9.30
C PRO A 331 8.31 -28.66 -9.38
N PRO A 332 9.28 -29.01 -10.24
CA PRO A 332 9.79 -30.38 -10.33
C PRO A 332 10.20 -30.96 -8.98
N GLY A 333 9.66 -32.15 -8.66
CA GLY A 333 9.95 -32.84 -7.41
C GLY A 333 9.09 -32.42 -6.20
N VAL A 334 8.19 -31.45 -6.35
CA VAL A 334 7.23 -31.06 -5.32
C VAL A 334 5.88 -31.73 -5.62
N ALA A 335 5.32 -32.41 -4.62
CA ALA A 335 4.01 -33.05 -4.74
C ALA A 335 2.92 -32.20 -4.08
N THR A 336 1.76 -32.17 -4.70
CA THR A 336 0.53 -31.62 -4.10
C THR A 336 -0.35 -32.72 -3.53
N ALA A 337 -1.24 -32.35 -2.62
CA ALA A 337 -2.13 -33.27 -1.91
C ALA A 337 -3.58 -32.78 -1.99
N GLY A 338 -4.40 -33.42 -2.81
CA GLY A 338 -5.83 -33.13 -2.91
C GLY A 338 -6.19 -31.82 -3.64
N TYR A 339 -5.21 -31.01 -4.05
CA TYR A 339 -5.36 -29.82 -4.87
C TYR A 339 -4.26 -29.78 -5.93
N PRO A 340 -4.53 -29.38 -7.17
CA PRO A 340 -3.56 -29.52 -8.28
C PRO A 340 -2.45 -28.49 -8.25
N SER A 341 -2.68 -27.31 -7.67
CA SER A 341 -1.72 -26.19 -7.66
C SER A 341 -1.06 -26.05 -6.29
N MET A 342 0.16 -25.54 -6.28
CA MET A 342 0.75 -24.91 -5.09
C MET A 342 0.08 -23.56 -4.87
N LEU A 343 -0.16 -23.18 -3.62
CA LEU A 343 -0.61 -21.86 -3.24
C LEU A 343 0.51 -21.17 -2.47
N TYR A 344 0.77 -19.91 -2.80
CA TYR A 344 1.73 -19.07 -2.12
C TYR A 344 1.03 -17.85 -1.55
N PHE A 345 1.31 -17.56 -0.31
CA PHE A 345 0.89 -16.39 0.42
C PHE A 345 2.14 -15.63 0.84
N CYS A 346 2.29 -14.42 0.36
CA CYS A 346 3.44 -13.58 0.67
C CYS A 346 2.98 -12.24 1.25
N TYR A 347 3.82 -11.66 2.06
CA TYR A 347 3.55 -10.41 2.76
C TYR A 347 4.84 -9.68 3.10
N ASN A 348 4.71 -8.38 3.29
CA ASN A 348 5.74 -7.53 3.82
C ASN A 348 5.73 -7.62 5.35
N GLN A 349 6.90 -7.63 5.95
CA GLN A 349 7.09 -7.43 7.39
C GLN A 349 7.97 -6.21 7.60
N VAL A 350 8.09 -5.74 8.84
CA VAL A 350 9.02 -4.65 9.16
C VAL A 350 10.43 -5.02 8.69
N GLY A 351 10.79 -4.48 7.57
CA GLY A 351 12.13 -4.60 6.97
C GLY A 351 12.38 -5.82 6.10
N ASP A 352 11.50 -6.80 6.01
CA ASP A 352 11.66 -7.95 5.12
C ASP A 352 10.39 -8.28 4.32
N ALA A 353 10.48 -9.28 3.45
CA ALA A 353 9.32 -9.87 2.80
C ALA A 353 9.49 -11.38 2.76
N THR A 354 8.45 -12.07 3.21
CA THR A 354 8.46 -13.51 3.35
C THR A 354 7.20 -14.15 2.75
N CYS A 355 7.20 -15.47 2.64
CA CYS A 355 6.07 -16.21 2.12
C CYS A 355 5.79 -17.45 2.96
N SER A 356 4.57 -17.94 2.83
CA SER A 356 4.18 -19.30 3.19
C SER A 356 3.60 -20.00 1.98
N ARG A 357 3.74 -21.31 1.92
CA ARG A 357 3.22 -22.13 0.81
C ARG A 357 2.29 -23.20 1.32
N SER A 358 1.29 -23.54 0.51
CA SER A 358 0.41 -24.67 0.71
C SER A 358 0.48 -25.62 -0.48
N ASN A 359 0.60 -26.91 -0.23
CA ASN A 359 0.52 -27.96 -1.24
C ASN A 359 -0.81 -28.70 -1.25
N ASN A 360 -1.77 -28.27 -0.46
CA ASN A 360 -3.08 -28.90 -0.27
C ASN A 360 -4.26 -27.93 -0.44
N GLY A 361 -4.05 -26.89 -1.27
CA GLY A 361 -5.11 -25.95 -1.66
C GLY A 361 -5.52 -24.97 -0.57
N GLY A 362 -4.63 -24.63 0.36
CA GLY A 362 -4.88 -23.66 1.42
C GLY A 362 -5.34 -24.28 2.74
N LEU A 363 -5.37 -25.61 2.89
CA LEU A 363 -5.76 -26.26 4.14
C LEU A 363 -4.67 -26.21 5.21
N SER A 364 -3.41 -26.09 4.81
CA SER A 364 -2.28 -25.85 5.71
C SER A 364 -1.16 -25.15 4.96
N PHE A 365 -0.34 -24.42 5.71
CA PHE A 365 0.78 -23.65 5.16
C PHE A 365 2.09 -23.98 5.86
N THR A 366 3.18 -23.85 5.11
CA THR A 366 4.54 -24.03 5.59
C THR A 366 5.35 -22.78 5.21
N PRO A 367 6.05 -22.13 6.14
CA PRO A 367 6.91 -20.99 5.84
C PRO A 367 7.95 -21.31 4.78
N THR A 368 8.32 -20.32 3.98
CA THR A 368 9.45 -20.35 3.04
C THR A 368 10.68 -19.70 3.69
N THR A 369 11.80 -19.67 2.97
CA THR A 369 12.87 -18.75 3.31
C THR A 369 12.46 -17.32 2.96
N PRO A 370 12.93 -16.27 3.69
CA PRO A 370 12.63 -14.89 3.33
C PRO A 370 13.07 -14.54 1.90
N ALA A 371 12.16 -13.96 1.13
CA ALA A 371 12.44 -13.51 -0.23
C ALA A 371 13.33 -12.25 -0.22
N PHE A 372 13.05 -11.33 0.70
CA PHE A 372 13.88 -10.17 1.00
C PHE A 372 14.16 -10.16 2.50
N PRO A 373 15.33 -10.60 2.96
CA PRO A 373 15.66 -10.56 4.39
C PRO A 373 15.84 -9.11 4.86
N GLY A 374 15.39 -8.80 6.07
CA GLY A 374 15.40 -7.47 6.67
C GLY A 374 16.78 -6.83 6.78
N VAL A 375 17.84 -7.62 6.86
CA VAL A 375 19.21 -7.15 6.77
C VAL A 375 19.86 -7.77 5.54
N ASP A 376 19.91 -6.99 4.46
CA ASP A 376 20.63 -7.38 3.26
C ASP A 376 22.11 -6.99 3.40
N PRO A 377 23.06 -7.92 3.19
CA PRO A 377 24.49 -7.58 3.16
C PRO A 377 24.86 -6.49 2.13
N GLY A 378 24.02 -6.32 1.09
CA GLY A 378 24.16 -5.26 0.09
C GLY A 378 23.68 -3.88 0.53
N SER A 379 22.90 -3.78 1.59
CA SER A 379 22.32 -2.52 2.09
C SER A 379 23.17 -1.85 3.19
N ALA A 380 24.39 -2.31 3.41
CA ALA A 380 25.27 -1.82 4.49
C ALA A 380 24.62 -1.88 5.91
N GLY A 381 23.70 -2.82 6.11
CA GLY A 381 22.98 -3.01 7.37
C GLY A 381 21.78 -2.08 7.56
N SER A 382 21.41 -1.31 6.55
CA SER A 382 20.18 -0.52 6.56
C SER A 382 18.99 -1.41 6.21
N LEU A 383 17.85 -1.19 6.85
CA LEU A 383 16.58 -1.71 6.37
C LEU A 383 16.24 -1.01 5.04
N CYS A 384 15.85 -1.80 4.06
CA CYS A 384 15.36 -1.26 2.81
C CYS A 384 13.84 -1.30 2.84
N GLY A 385 13.24 -0.21 3.24
CA GLY A 385 11.78 -0.03 3.29
C GLY A 385 11.04 -0.33 1.98
N SER A 386 9.83 0.16 1.86
CA SER A 386 8.91 -0.03 0.74
C SER A 386 8.17 -1.38 0.75
N LEU A 387 7.09 -1.44 -0.03
CA LEU A 387 6.10 -2.50 0.06
C LEU A 387 6.27 -3.57 -1.02
N THR A 388 5.75 -4.76 -0.76
CA THR A 388 5.63 -5.81 -1.77
C THR A 388 4.40 -5.55 -2.63
N GLY A 389 4.53 -5.72 -3.94
CA GLY A 389 3.37 -5.78 -4.82
C GLY A 389 2.80 -7.19 -4.94
N HIS A 390 1.78 -7.32 -5.78
CA HIS A 390 1.10 -8.59 -5.99
C HIS A 390 2.02 -9.64 -6.60
N LEU A 391 1.97 -10.86 -6.05
CA LEU A 391 2.69 -12.02 -6.55
C LEU A 391 2.28 -12.38 -7.98
N ALA A 392 3.22 -12.85 -8.75
CA ALA A 392 2.97 -13.50 -10.03
C ALA A 392 3.61 -14.89 -10.08
N ALA A 393 3.11 -15.75 -10.97
CA ALA A 393 3.67 -17.08 -11.21
C ALA A 393 3.69 -17.40 -12.70
N ASP A 394 4.64 -18.25 -13.14
CA ASP A 394 4.72 -18.73 -14.50
C ASP A 394 4.19 -20.17 -14.66
N SER A 395 4.11 -20.62 -15.91
CA SER A 395 3.62 -21.95 -16.26
C SER A 395 4.50 -23.11 -15.76
N GLN A 396 5.72 -22.81 -15.30
CA GLN A 396 6.68 -23.79 -14.80
C GLN A 396 6.77 -23.84 -13.28
N GLY A 397 5.90 -23.07 -12.59
CA GLY A 397 5.84 -23.04 -11.14
C GLY A 397 6.86 -22.12 -10.47
N ARG A 398 7.51 -21.22 -11.24
CA ARG A 398 8.30 -20.15 -10.65
C ARG A 398 7.35 -19.08 -10.09
N ILE A 399 7.74 -18.54 -8.97
CA ILE A 399 7.02 -17.43 -8.33
C ILE A 399 7.91 -16.20 -8.31
N PHE A 400 7.26 -15.04 -8.45
CA PHE A 400 7.89 -13.75 -8.55
C PHE A 400 7.28 -12.83 -7.48
N LEU A 401 8.08 -12.42 -6.50
CA LEU A 401 7.67 -11.44 -5.50
C LEU A 401 8.31 -10.10 -5.83
N PRO A 402 7.54 -9.11 -6.29
CA PRO A 402 8.07 -7.78 -6.53
C PRO A 402 8.15 -7.00 -5.22
N LYS A 403 9.10 -6.09 -5.12
CA LYS A 403 9.25 -5.20 -3.98
C LYS A 403 9.98 -3.94 -4.40
N GLY A 404 9.54 -2.79 -3.87
CA GLY A 404 10.43 -1.66 -3.73
C GLY A 404 11.52 -2.00 -2.71
N HIS A 405 12.79 -1.76 -3.03
CA HIS A 405 13.86 -2.09 -2.12
C HIS A 405 14.99 -1.09 -2.24
N CYS A 406 15.27 -0.34 -1.15
CA CYS A 406 16.24 0.75 -1.15
C CYS A 406 16.01 1.78 -2.27
N GLY A 407 14.76 2.19 -2.51
CA GLY A 407 14.38 3.19 -3.52
C GLY A 407 14.56 2.73 -4.97
N LEU A 408 14.62 1.41 -5.23
CA LEU A 408 14.75 0.81 -6.55
C LEU A 408 13.74 -0.33 -6.72
N PRO A 409 13.26 -0.59 -7.96
CA PRO A 409 12.38 -1.71 -8.25
C PRO A 409 13.17 -3.03 -8.31
N TRP A 410 12.69 -4.04 -7.55
CA TRP A 410 13.27 -5.37 -7.47
C TRP A 410 12.22 -6.46 -7.65
N VAL A 411 12.70 -7.65 -7.94
CA VAL A 411 11.94 -8.89 -7.91
C VAL A 411 12.76 -10.00 -7.26
N ALA A 412 12.15 -10.77 -6.39
CA ALA A 412 12.68 -12.04 -5.93
C ALA A 412 12.02 -13.17 -6.69
N VAL A 413 12.83 -14.10 -7.24
CA VAL A 413 12.38 -15.22 -8.06
C VAL A 413 12.74 -16.53 -7.37
N SER A 414 11.76 -17.41 -7.21
CA SER A 414 11.98 -18.78 -6.73
C SER A 414 11.47 -19.80 -7.72
N SER A 415 12.27 -20.82 -8.00
CA SER A 415 11.92 -21.97 -8.85
C SER A 415 11.78 -23.29 -8.07
N ASP A 416 11.84 -23.25 -6.75
CA ASP A 416 11.89 -24.40 -5.85
C ASP A 416 10.88 -24.27 -4.69
N ALA A 417 9.74 -23.68 -4.99
CA ALA A 417 8.64 -23.46 -4.04
C ALA A 417 9.03 -22.60 -2.83
N GLY A 418 9.85 -21.57 -3.01
CA GLY A 418 10.25 -20.64 -1.96
C GLY A 418 11.35 -21.17 -1.02
N ASN A 419 12.01 -22.29 -1.35
CA ASN A 419 13.15 -22.75 -0.55
C ASN A 419 14.37 -21.86 -0.75
N THR A 420 14.56 -21.35 -1.98
CA THR A 420 15.60 -20.38 -2.31
C THR A 420 15.06 -19.26 -3.19
N TRP A 421 15.67 -18.07 -3.11
CA TRP A 421 15.29 -16.90 -3.85
C TRP A 421 16.49 -16.24 -4.54
N THR A 422 16.31 -15.87 -5.80
CA THR A 422 17.25 -15.01 -6.53
C THR A 422 16.65 -13.61 -6.62
N ARG A 423 17.31 -12.62 -6.02
CA ARG A 423 16.89 -11.23 -6.06
C ARG A 423 17.52 -10.51 -7.23
N VAL A 424 16.68 -9.89 -8.06
CA VAL A 424 17.11 -9.20 -9.28
C VAL A 424 16.63 -7.75 -9.23
N ASN A 425 17.55 -6.82 -9.37
CA ASN A 425 17.21 -5.42 -9.55
C ASN A 425 16.69 -5.22 -10.98
N ILE A 426 15.47 -4.70 -11.12
CA ILE A 426 14.82 -4.49 -12.41
C ILE A 426 15.54 -3.39 -13.18
N THR A 427 15.86 -2.28 -12.51
CA THR A 427 16.63 -1.20 -13.11
C THR A 427 17.25 -0.30 -12.05
N LYS A 428 18.37 0.32 -12.40
CA LYS A 428 18.98 1.42 -11.64
C LYS A 428 18.81 2.77 -12.34
N ALA A 429 18.12 2.78 -13.49
CA ALA A 429 17.96 4.00 -14.30
C ALA A 429 16.86 4.92 -13.78
N THR A 430 15.93 4.38 -13.00
CA THR A 430 14.87 5.12 -12.33
C THR A 430 14.91 4.83 -10.83
N LYS A 431 14.48 5.78 -10.02
CA LYS A 431 14.18 5.56 -8.61
C LYS A 431 12.71 5.27 -8.51
N MET A 432 12.32 4.43 -7.60
CA MET A 432 10.89 4.38 -7.28
C MET A 432 10.58 5.25 -6.07
N ASP A 433 9.35 5.63 -5.97
CA ASP A 433 8.76 6.15 -4.77
C ASP A 433 8.54 5.00 -3.77
N ASP A 434 8.26 5.30 -2.53
CA ASP A 434 8.21 4.33 -1.42
C ASP A 434 6.97 3.43 -1.45
N HIS A 435 6.54 3.04 -2.64
CA HIS A 435 5.41 2.16 -2.83
C HIS A 435 5.79 0.86 -3.55
N GLU A 436 4.83 0.13 -4.06
CA GLU A 436 5.00 -1.19 -4.64
C GLU A 436 5.50 -1.21 -6.09
N VAL A 437 6.12 -2.31 -6.48
CA VAL A 437 6.27 -2.75 -7.88
C VAL A 437 5.20 -3.79 -8.14
N THR A 438 4.46 -3.70 -9.23
CA THR A 438 3.49 -4.72 -9.63
C THR A 438 3.98 -5.54 -10.81
N LEU A 439 3.66 -6.82 -10.81
CA LEU A 439 4.09 -7.76 -11.84
C LEU A 439 2.92 -8.47 -12.51
N ALA A 440 3.13 -8.83 -13.78
CA ALA A 440 2.28 -9.77 -14.50
C ALA A 440 3.13 -10.72 -15.33
N VAL A 441 2.63 -11.93 -15.57
CA VAL A 441 3.29 -12.95 -16.43
C VAL A 441 2.34 -13.31 -17.55
N ASP A 442 2.83 -13.32 -18.79
CA ASP A 442 2.04 -13.72 -19.96
C ASP A 442 2.06 -15.23 -20.20
N THR A 443 1.25 -15.71 -21.16
CA THR A 443 1.13 -17.14 -21.47
C THR A 443 2.40 -17.78 -22.09
N ALA A 444 3.44 -16.99 -22.37
CA ALA A 444 4.76 -17.46 -22.79
C ALA A 444 5.85 -17.22 -21.73
N ASP A 445 5.43 -17.00 -20.49
CA ASP A 445 6.31 -16.81 -19.33
C ASP A 445 7.20 -15.55 -19.40
N ASN A 446 6.84 -14.54 -20.21
CA ASN A 446 7.47 -13.23 -20.12
C ASN A 446 6.91 -12.47 -18.92
N VAL A 447 7.77 -11.76 -18.21
CA VAL A 447 7.42 -11.02 -16.99
C VAL A 447 7.41 -9.52 -17.28
N TYR A 448 6.37 -8.84 -16.85
CA TYR A 448 6.19 -7.40 -16.98
C TYR A 448 6.19 -6.79 -15.59
N ALA A 449 6.93 -5.70 -15.40
CA ALA A 449 6.99 -4.95 -14.15
C ALA A 449 6.55 -3.52 -14.39
N VAL A 450 5.66 -3.00 -13.54
CA VAL A 450 5.22 -1.60 -13.54
C VAL A 450 5.43 -1.02 -12.15
N TRP A 451 5.88 0.21 -12.08
CA TRP A 451 6.06 0.98 -10.85
C TRP A 451 5.87 2.47 -11.11
N GLN A 452 5.62 3.23 -10.08
CA GLN A 452 5.71 4.69 -10.11
C GLN A 452 7.16 5.11 -9.92
N ASP A 453 7.66 5.97 -10.80
CA ASP A 453 8.99 6.56 -10.65
C ASP A 453 8.95 7.74 -9.68
N GLY A 454 9.78 7.70 -8.65
CA GLY A 454 9.83 8.74 -7.61
C GLY A 454 10.33 10.10 -8.07
N THR A 455 10.95 10.20 -9.25
CA THR A 455 11.40 11.47 -9.82
C THR A 455 10.36 12.10 -10.73
N PHE A 456 9.78 11.28 -11.61
CA PHE A 456 8.83 11.75 -12.62
C PHE A 456 7.37 11.62 -12.15
N ARG A 457 7.12 10.86 -11.10
CA ARG A 457 5.79 10.54 -10.58
C ARG A 457 4.88 9.88 -11.63
N LEU A 458 5.46 9.15 -12.56
CA LEU A 458 4.79 8.55 -13.71
C LEU A 458 5.03 7.03 -13.75
N PRO A 459 4.15 6.25 -14.41
CA PRO A 459 4.28 4.81 -14.46
C PRO A 459 5.33 4.39 -15.48
N PHE A 460 6.24 3.52 -15.07
CA PHE A 460 7.27 2.92 -15.91
C PHE A 460 7.07 1.43 -16.04
N LEU A 461 7.31 0.91 -17.23
CA LEU A 461 7.22 -0.50 -17.61
C LEU A 461 8.59 -1.04 -18.00
N SER A 462 8.97 -2.20 -17.47
CA SER A 462 10.04 -3.05 -17.96
C SER A 462 9.55 -4.45 -18.27
N VAL A 463 10.22 -5.14 -19.18
CA VAL A 463 9.87 -6.49 -19.63
C VAL A 463 11.08 -7.40 -19.50
N SER A 464 10.89 -8.58 -18.92
CA SER A 464 11.83 -9.70 -18.90
C SER A 464 11.35 -10.81 -19.81
N ARG A 465 12.27 -11.39 -20.59
CA ARG A 465 12.04 -12.53 -21.49
C ARG A 465 12.73 -13.82 -21.04
N ASP A 466 13.35 -13.76 -19.88
CA ASP A 466 14.16 -14.82 -19.28
C ASP A 466 13.78 -15.06 -17.82
N HIS A 467 12.47 -15.01 -17.55
CA HIS A 467 11.89 -15.32 -16.25
C HIS A 467 12.39 -14.40 -15.11
N GLY A 468 12.48 -13.11 -15.38
CA GLY A 468 12.88 -12.12 -14.38
C GLY A 468 14.38 -11.97 -14.15
N MET A 469 15.23 -12.67 -14.90
CA MET A 469 16.68 -12.62 -14.69
C MET A 469 17.34 -11.40 -15.34
N SER A 470 16.79 -10.90 -16.45
CA SER A 470 17.20 -9.62 -17.05
C SER A 470 16.00 -8.84 -17.56
N TRP A 471 16.15 -7.53 -17.68
CA TRP A 471 15.06 -6.61 -17.92
C TRP A 471 15.39 -5.61 -19.05
N SER A 472 14.37 -5.25 -19.82
CA SER A 472 14.48 -4.18 -20.79
C SER A 472 14.72 -2.83 -20.09
N ALA A 473 15.22 -1.84 -20.84
CA ALA A 473 15.20 -0.47 -20.36
C ALA A 473 13.77 -0.02 -19.98
N PRO A 474 13.60 0.71 -18.87
CA PRO A 474 12.29 1.18 -18.43
C PRO A 474 11.68 2.15 -19.44
N ARG A 475 10.38 2.02 -19.65
CA ARG A 475 9.62 2.85 -20.57
C ARG A 475 8.45 3.51 -19.83
N MET A 476 8.35 4.82 -19.90
CA MET A 476 7.21 5.57 -19.39
C MET A 476 5.96 5.26 -20.24
N ILE A 477 4.84 4.97 -19.59
CA ILE A 477 3.59 4.54 -20.23
C ILE A 477 2.37 5.42 -19.89
N ALA A 478 2.58 6.57 -19.24
CA ALA A 478 1.51 7.51 -18.95
C ALA A 478 0.88 8.07 -20.25
N PRO A 479 -0.44 8.24 -20.29
CA PRO A 479 -1.10 9.01 -21.35
C PRO A 479 -0.57 10.45 -21.42
N PRO A 480 -0.56 11.06 -22.63
CA PRO A 480 -0.17 12.46 -22.77
C PRO A 480 -1.05 13.37 -21.91
N GLY A 481 -0.42 14.28 -21.17
CA GLY A 481 -1.11 15.24 -20.29
C GLY A 481 -1.22 14.78 -18.84
N VAL A 482 -0.99 13.52 -18.54
CA VAL A 482 -0.88 13.03 -17.15
C VAL A 482 0.48 13.44 -16.58
N HIS A 483 0.47 14.04 -15.40
CA HIS A 483 1.67 14.56 -14.73
C HIS A 483 2.01 13.83 -13.45
N GLU A 484 1.08 13.08 -12.89
CA GLU A 484 1.29 12.24 -11.73
C GLU A 484 0.34 11.06 -11.77
N VAL A 485 0.79 9.92 -11.28
CA VAL A 485 -0.02 8.72 -11.05
C VAL A 485 0.25 8.19 -9.66
N ASN A 486 -0.61 7.27 -9.19
CA ASN A 486 -0.35 6.48 -8.02
C ASN A 486 -0.81 5.03 -8.24
N PHE A 487 -0.35 4.08 -7.44
CA PHE A 487 -0.77 2.67 -7.43
C PHE A 487 -0.88 2.01 -8.81
N PRO A 488 0.12 2.10 -9.71
CA PRO A 488 0.00 1.46 -11.01
C PRO A 488 0.01 -0.05 -10.86
N THR A 489 -1.06 -0.71 -11.31
CA THR A 489 -1.20 -2.16 -11.29
C THR A 489 -1.31 -2.74 -12.70
N ILE A 490 -0.86 -4.00 -12.91
CA ILE A 490 -0.73 -4.60 -14.23
C ILE A 490 -1.28 -6.03 -14.29
N THR A 491 -1.87 -6.38 -15.43
CA THR A 491 -2.19 -7.75 -15.81
C THR A 491 -1.70 -8.08 -17.22
N ALA A 492 -1.46 -9.36 -17.51
CA ALA A 492 -1.02 -9.84 -18.82
C ALA A 492 -1.91 -10.98 -19.32
N GLY A 493 -1.91 -11.14 -20.65
CA GLY A 493 -2.59 -12.22 -21.34
C GLY A 493 -1.66 -13.00 -22.25
N ASP A 494 -1.90 -13.02 -23.56
CA ASP A 494 -0.98 -13.59 -24.56
C ASP A 494 0.28 -12.72 -24.68
N PRO A 495 1.40 -13.23 -25.24
CA PRO A 495 2.66 -12.50 -25.31
C PRO A 495 2.54 -11.09 -25.87
N GLY A 496 3.00 -10.11 -25.08
CA GLY A 496 2.95 -8.70 -25.44
C GLY A 496 1.59 -8.02 -25.20
N ARG A 497 0.59 -8.73 -24.66
CA ARG A 497 -0.73 -8.19 -24.34
C ARG A 497 -0.84 -7.89 -22.86
N ILE A 498 -0.93 -6.63 -22.52
CA ILE A 498 -0.99 -6.15 -21.14
C ILE A 498 -2.09 -5.13 -20.95
N GLY A 499 -2.60 -5.04 -19.72
CA GLY A 499 -3.46 -3.98 -19.22
C GLY A 499 -2.89 -3.40 -17.94
N VAL A 500 -2.91 -2.08 -17.81
CA VAL A 500 -2.43 -1.33 -16.65
C VAL A 500 -3.53 -0.40 -16.19
N LEU A 501 -3.75 -0.31 -14.89
CA LEU A 501 -4.71 0.59 -14.24
C LEU A 501 -3.96 1.46 -13.24
N PHE A 502 -4.30 2.73 -13.18
CA PHE A 502 -3.81 3.66 -12.16
C PHE A 502 -4.70 4.90 -12.05
N PRO A 503 -4.83 5.52 -10.88
CA PRO A 503 -5.28 6.89 -10.77
C PRO A 503 -4.20 7.84 -11.26
N GLY A 504 -4.59 8.89 -11.95
CA GLY A 504 -3.67 9.88 -12.49
C GLY A 504 -4.29 11.28 -12.54
N SER A 505 -3.44 12.29 -12.44
CA SER A 505 -3.82 13.69 -12.50
C SER A 505 -3.14 14.40 -13.66
N GLU A 506 -3.91 15.21 -14.39
CA GLU A 506 -3.42 16.11 -15.43
C GLU A 506 -3.04 17.50 -14.89
N SER A 507 -3.27 17.76 -13.60
CA SER A 507 -2.82 18.99 -12.96
C SER A 507 -1.30 19.00 -12.75
N LYS A 508 -0.70 20.14 -13.08
CA LYS A 508 0.72 20.43 -12.81
C LYS A 508 0.94 21.06 -11.44
N ASP A 509 -0.12 21.51 -10.81
CA ASP A 509 -0.07 22.06 -9.47
C ASP A 509 -0.28 20.92 -8.46
N PHE A 510 0.81 20.44 -7.91
CA PHE A 510 0.83 19.36 -6.93
C PHE A 510 0.36 19.84 -5.55
N SER A 511 0.26 21.14 -5.33
CA SER A 511 -0.20 21.75 -4.07
C SER A 511 -1.67 22.16 -4.10
N ASP A 512 -2.39 21.98 -5.23
CA ASP A 512 -3.81 22.29 -5.34
C ASP A 512 -4.65 21.25 -4.58
N PRO A 513 -5.27 21.61 -3.44
CA PRO A 513 -6.11 20.68 -2.70
C PRO A 513 -7.37 20.25 -3.45
N GLY A 514 -7.75 20.96 -4.48
CA GLY A 514 -8.88 20.62 -5.37
C GLY A 514 -8.47 19.83 -6.62
N ARG A 515 -7.24 19.50 -6.77
CA ARG A 515 -6.63 18.81 -7.90
C ARG A 515 -7.37 17.50 -8.22
N PRO A 516 -7.91 17.31 -9.44
CA PRO A 516 -8.69 16.12 -9.77
C PRO A 516 -7.82 14.93 -10.15
N TRP A 517 -8.24 13.73 -9.74
CA TRP A 517 -7.68 12.45 -10.13
C TRP A 517 -8.71 11.63 -10.91
N ASN A 518 -8.25 11.00 -11.98
CA ASN A 518 -9.05 10.14 -12.83
C ASN A 518 -8.43 8.75 -12.94
N LEU A 519 -9.23 7.73 -13.20
CA LEU A 519 -8.76 6.37 -13.40
C LEU A 519 -8.42 6.14 -14.87
N TYR A 520 -7.17 5.80 -15.13
CA TYR A 520 -6.67 5.49 -16.47
C TYR A 520 -6.49 3.99 -16.65
N VAL A 521 -7.03 3.46 -17.74
CA VAL A 521 -6.75 2.10 -18.19
C VAL A 521 -5.91 2.19 -19.45
N VAL A 522 -4.72 1.62 -19.42
CA VAL A 522 -3.77 1.60 -20.54
C VAL A 522 -3.62 0.17 -21.02
N VAL A 523 -3.70 -0.08 -22.32
CA VAL A 523 -3.56 -1.40 -22.94
C VAL A 523 -2.53 -1.38 -24.03
N SER A 524 -1.77 -2.46 -24.15
CA SER A 524 -0.96 -2.75 -25.31
C SER A 524 -1.18 -4.19 -25.76
N VAL A 525 -1.13 -4.42 -27.08
CA VAL A 525 -1.16 -5.77 -27.66
C VAL A 525 0.20 -6.16 -28.24
N ASN A 526 1.18 -5.30 -28.09
CA ASN A 526 2.55 -5.47 -28.59
C ASN A 526 3.60 -4.84 -27.66
N ALA A 527 3.38 -4.93 -26.36
CA ALA A 527 4.25 -4.33 -25.33
C ALA A 527 5.71 -4.82 -25.40
N MET A 528 5.94 -5.94 -26.05
CA MET A 528 7.26 -6.54 -26.25
C MET A 528 7.99 -6.03 -27.50
N ASP A 529 7.34 -5.29 -28.36
CA ASP A 529 7.97 -4.77 -29.59
C ASP A 529 8.96 -3.64 -29.27
N GLN A 530 9.86 -3.39 -30.20
CA GLN A 530 10.79 -2.26 -30.09
C GLN A 530 10.05 -0.93 -29.98
N ASN A 531 8.94 -0.79 -30.71
CA ASN A 531 8.06 0.37 -30.71
C ASN A 531 6.63 -0.07 -30.35
N PRO A 532 6.33 -0.32 -29.07
CA PRO A 532 5.01 -0.74 -28.67
C PRO A 532 4.02 0.42 -28.76
N VAL A 533 2.77 0.06 -29.03
CA VAL A 533 1.65 1.00 -29.05
C VAL A 533 0.83 0.81 -27.78
N PHE A 534 0.58 1.92 -27.09
CA PHE A 534 -0.29 1.95 -25.92
C PHE A 534 -1.58 2.72 -26.26
N THR A 535 -2.69 2.09 -25.96
CA THR A 535 -4.03 2.64 -26.11
C THR A 535 -4.59 2.87 -24.71
N TRP A 536 -5.27 3.96 -24.48
CA TRP A 536 -5.76 4.29 -23.15
C TRP A 536 -7.19 4.89 -23.18
N THR A 537 -7.85 4.84 -22.04
CA THR A 537 -9.12 5.52 -21.76
C THR A 537 -9.18 5.97 -20.31
N VAL A 538 -9.98 6.99 -20.03
CA VAL A 538 -10.40 7.34 -18.68
C VAL A 538 -11.63 6.50 -18.36
N ALA A 539 -11.62 5.84 -17.22
CA ALA A 539 -12.67 4.90 -16.81
C ALA A 539 -13.87 5.61 -16.18
N ASN A 540 -13.61 6.61 -15.32
CA ASN A 540 -14.66 7.38 -14.65
C ASN A 540 -15.37 8.34 -15.65
N PRO A 541 -16.61 8.75 -15.34
CA PRO A 541 -17.34 9.70 -16.19
C PRO A 541 -16.60 11.04 -16.35
N LYS A 542 -16.81 11.68 -17.49
CA LYS A 542 -16.18 12.97 -17.76
C LYS A 542 -16.58 14.02 -16.72
N ASN A 543 -15.62 14.74 -16.18
CA ASN A 543 -15.75 15.74 -15.12
C ASN A 543 -16.25 15.18 -13.78
N ASP A 544 -16.06 13.91 -13.54
CA ASP A 544 -16.41 13.20 -12.33
C ASP A 544 -15.15 12.49 -11.79
N PRO A 545 -14.22 13.23 -11.16
CA PRO A 545 -12.98 12.69 -10.68
C PRO A 545 -13.23 11.74 -9.50
N VAL A 546 -12.43 10.69 -9.38
CA VAL A 546 -12.55 9.72 -8.28
C VAL A 546 -11.90 10.18 -6.97
N HIS A 547 -11.06 11.21 -7.05
CA HIS A 547 -10.39 11.80 -5.90
C HIS A 547 -9.99 13.23 -6.20
N ARG A 548 -9.80 14.04 -5.14
CA ARG A 548 -9.25 15.40 -5.23
C ARG A 548 -8.17 15.60 -4.18
N GLY A 549 -7.23 16.48 -4.48
CA GLY A 549 -6.16 16.86 -3.58
C GLY A 549 -4.87 16.08 -3.81
N ASP A 550 -4.08 15.91 -2.77
CA ASP A 550 -2.84 15.14 -2.83
C ASP A 550 -3.15 13.64 -2.81
N CYS A 551 -2.56 12.93 -3.72
CA CYS A 551 -2.60 11.48 -3.80
C CYS A 551 -1.21 10.98 -4.22
N GLY A 552 -0.19 11.58 -3.64
CA GLY A 552 1.18 11.09 -3.76
C GLY A 552 1.36 9.77 -3.02
N PRO A 553 2.47 9.07 -3.20
CA PRO A 553 2.76 7.82 -2.53
C PRO A 553 2.64 7.94 -1.01
N GLY A 554 1.88 7.04 -0.40
CA GLY A 554 1.60 7.06 1.03
C GLY A 554 0.77 8.26 1.51
N ARG A 555 0.18 9.05 0.59
CA ARG A 555 -0.53 10.30 0.91
C ARG A 555 -1.84 10.48 0.15
N CYS A 556 -2.50 9.39 -0.22
CA CYS A 556 -3.86 9.49 -0.76
C CYS A 556 -4.91 9.72 0.33
N ASP A 557 -4.47 10.25 1.46
CA ASP A 557 -5.27 10.76 2.55
C ASP A 557 -5.32 12.27 2.47
N ALA A 558 -6.31 12.80 1.77
CA ALA A 558 -6.49 14.23 1.73
C ALA A 558 -6.79 14.79 3.12
N ALA A 559 -6.27 15.97 3.43
CA ALA A 559 -6.51 16.68 4.69
C ALA A 559 -8.02 16.92 4.98
N ASP A 560 -8.86 16.81 3.96
CA ASP A 560 -10.31 16.90 4.00
C ASP A 560 -11.02 15.53 4.11
N GLY A 561 -10.27 14.47 4.40
CA GLY A 561 -10.78 13.17 4.82
C GLY A 561 -11.05 12.14 3.73
N GLY A 562 -10.71 12.41 2.47
CA GLY A 562 -10.79 11.39 1.41
C GLY A 562 -9.57 10.46 1.42
N SER A 563 -9.77 9.14 1.33
CA SER A 563 -8.67 8.20 1.20
C SER A 563 -8.96 7.16 0.12
N MET A 564 -8.03 6.98 -0.82
CA MET A 564 -8.04 5.87 -1.77
C MET A 564 -7.28 4.65 -1.23
N PHE A 565 -6.60 4.81 -0.08
CA PHE A 565 -5.71 3.82 0.54
C PHE A 565 -4.55 3.39 -0.38
N ASP A 566 -4.06 2.15 -0.27
CA ASP A 566 -2.73 1.80 -0.73
C ASP A 566 -2.68 1.14 -2.10
N PHE A 567 -3.73 0.47 -2.58
CA PHE A 567 -3.66 -0.24 -3.86
C PHE A 567 -5.00 -0.35 -4.61
N LEU A 568 -4.87 -0.71 -5.87
CA LEU A 568 -5.91 -1.05 -6.82
C LEU A 568 -5.57 -2.41 -7.44
N ASP A 569 -6.50 -3.01 -8.17
CA ASP A 569 -6.23 -4.25 -8.86
C ASP A 569 -6.80 -4.28 -10.29
N ILE A 570 -6.16 -5.05 -11.16
CA ILE A 570 -6.59 -5.31 -12.52
C ILE A 570 -6.29 -6.76 -12.93
N VAL A 571 -7.27 -7.44 -13.49
CA VAL A 571 -7.12 -8.82 -13.97
C VAL A 571 -7.68 -8.98 -15.37
N ALA A 572 -7.19 -9.99 -16.10
CA ALA A 572 -7.78 -10.44 -17.34
C ALA A 572 -8.69 -11.65 -17.07
N SER A 573 -9.92 -11.63 -17.55
CA SER A 573 -10.78 -12.81 -17.51
C SER A 573 -10.09 -14.00 -18.19
N PRO A 574 -10.01 -15.16 -17.55
CA PRO A 574 -9.32 -16.33 -18.09
C PRO A 574 -10.03 -16.94 -19.31
N VAL A 575 -11.26 -16.51 -19.59
CA VAL A 575 -12.11 -17.05 -20.66
C VAL A 575 -11.99 -16.26 -21.95
N ASP A 576 -12.09 -14.96 -21.85
CA ASP A 576 -12.20 -14.07 -23.01
C ASP A 576 -11.15 -12.96 -23.05
N GLY A 577 -10.27 -12.89 -22.04
CA GLY A 577 -9.22 -11.88 -21.95
C GLY A 577 -9.73 -10.46 -21.76
N ILE A 578 -10.98 -10.30 -21.35
CA ILE A 578 -11.59 -9.01 -21.04
C ILE A 578 -11.02 -8.51 -19.71
N LEU A 579 -10.62 -7.24 -19.70
CA LEU A 579 -10.09 -6.61 -18.49
C LEU A 579 -11.18 -6.31 -17.48
N TRP A 580 -10.86 -6.55 -16.22
CA TRP A 580 -11.57 -6.11 -15.05
C TRP A 580 -10.60 -5.38 -14.12
N GLY A 581 -11.05 -4.28 -13.53
CA GLY A 581 -10.27 -3.52 -12.56
C GLY A 581 -11.15 -3.01 -11.43
N THR A 582 -10.51 -2.55 -10.37
CA THR A 582 -11.16 -1.99 -9.18
C THR A 582 -10.54 -0.66 -8.79
N ALA A 583 -11.32 0.14 -8.08
CA ALA A 583 -10.85 1.36 -7.46
C ALA A 583 -11.76 1.76 -6.29
N SER A 584 -11.32 2.73 -5.52
CA SER A 584 -12.10 3.45 -4.54
C SER A 584 -12.41 4.86 -5.07
N ASP A 585 -13.68 5.26 -5.10
CA ASP A 585 -14.13 6.60 -5.50
C ASP A 585 -14.45 7.41 -4.26
N THR A 586 -13.55 8.28 -3.86
CA THR A 586 -13.70 9.12 -2.67
C THR A 586 -14.46 10.41 -2.97
N CYS A 587 -14.59 10.80 -4.25
CA CYS A 587 -15.14 12.08 -4.67
C CYS A 587 -16.53 11.94 -5.29
N THR A 588 -17.52 11.58 -4.47
CA THR A 588 -18.92 11.49 -4.91
C THR A 588 -19.75 12.70 -4.46
N GLY A 589 -20.94 12.88 -5.03
CA GLY A 589 -21.89 13.92 -4.64
C GLY A 589 -21.34 15.33 -4.82
N ASP A 590 -21.30 16.13 -3.75
CA ASP A 590 -20.86 17.53 -3.80
C ASP A 590 -19.40 17.69 -4.22
N CYS A 591 -18.52 16.75 -3.87
CA CYS A 591 -17.12 16.76 -4.24
C CYS A 591 -16.89 16.83 -5.75
N VAL A 592 -17.77 16.23 -6.56
CA VAL A 592 -17.66 16.24 -8.03
C VAL A 592 -17.59 17.66 -8.60
N THR A 593 -18.38 18.58 -8.05
CA THR A 593 -18.48 19.96 -8.53
C THR A 593 -17.86 21.00 -7.62
N ASN A 594 -17.58 20.67 -6.36
CA ASN A 594 -17.00 21.55 -5.36
C ASN A 594 -15.67 20.98 -4.86
N PRO A 595 -14.52 21.50 -5.29
CA PRO A 595 -13.21 21.01 -4.86
C PRO A 595 -12.92 21.08 -3.36
N GLY A 596 -13.65 21.89 -2.59
CA GLY A 596 -13.51 22.00 -1.14
C GLY A 596 -14.56 21.22 -0.36
N ALA A 597 -15.36 20.36 -1.02
CA ALA A 597 -16.30 19.50 -0.31
C ALA A 597 -15.59 18.30 0.32
N GLN A 598 -16.15 17.85 1.44
CA GLN A 598 -15.67 16.65 2.12
C GLN A 598 -15.76 15.44 1.19
N GLN A 599 -14.70 14.65 1.15
CA GLN A 599 -14.61 13.40 0.43
C GLN A 599 -14.97 12.20 1.33
N LEU A 600 -15.20 11.05 0.72
CA LEU A 600 -15.50 9.82 1.45
C LEU A 600 -14.20 9.16 1.96
N ARG A 601 -14.30 8.55 3.14
CA ARG A 601 -13.23 7.75 3.72
C ARG A 601 -13.80 6.50 4.41
N PRO A 602 -13.70 5.30 3.81
CA PRO A 602 -13.23 5.02 2.45
C PRO A 602 -14.22 5.49 1.39
N GLY A 603 -13.77 5.50 0.13
CA GLY A 603 -14.61 5.82 -1.02
C GLY A 603 -15.63 4.73 -1.35
N GLU A 604 -16.49 4.99 -2.33
CA GLU A 604 -17.38 3.97 -2.90
C GLU A 604 -16.57 3.00 -3.75
N GLY A 605 -16.81 1.70 -3.57
CA GLY A 605 -16.17 0.66 -4.37
C GLY A 605 -16.61 0.70 -5.83
N VAL A 606 -15.64 0.69 -6.72
CA VAL A 606 -15.84 0.74 -8.17
C VAL A 606 -15.29 -0.50 -8.84
N ALA A 607 -16.07 -1.07 -9.75
CA ALA A 607 -15.65 -2.07 -10.69
C ALA A 607 -15.57 -1.48 -12.11
N ILE A 608 -14.45 -1.73 -12.78
CA ILE A 608 -14.16 -1.32 -14.15
C ILE A 608 -14.16 -2.59 -15.02
N ARG A 609 -14.80 -2.56 -16.17
CA ARG A 609 -14.77 -3.70 -17.09
C ARG A 609 -14.59 -3.23 -18.52
N GLN A 610 -13.71 -3.86 -19.27
CA GLN A 610 -13.57 -3.62 -20.70
C GLN A 610 -14.87 -4.00 -21.45
N VAL A 611 -15.39 -3.08 -22.24
CA VAL A 611 -16.59 -3.29 -23.07
C VAL A 611 -16.28 -3.27 -24.56
N LYS A 612 -15.14 -2.65 -24.95
CA LYS A 612 -14.68 -2.57 -26.32
C LYS A 612 -13.16 -2.50 -26.39
N GLY A 613 -12.58 -3.03 -27.45
CA GLY A 613 -11.14 -3.06 -27.69
C GLY A 613 -10.57 -4.48 -27.78
N PRO A 614 -9.26 -4.61 -27.97
CA PRO A 614 -8.63 -5.92 -28.09
C PRO A 614 -8.60 -6.61 -26.72
N PRO A 615 -9.07 -7.86 -26.62
CA PRO A 615 -8.90 -8.66 -25.40
C PRO A 615 -7.44 -9.02 -25.19
N LEU A 616 -7.03 -9.35 -23.96
CA LEU A 616 -5.66 -9.76 -23.67
C LEU A 616 -5.36 -11.19 -24.12
N PHE A 617 -6.37 -12.06 -24.20
CA PHE A 617 -6.23 -13.35 -24.88
C PHE A 617 -6.78 -13.24 -26.30
N ALA A 618 -5.98 -13.60 -27.31
CA ALA A 618 -6.49 -13.74 -28.66
C ALA A 618 -7.55 -14.84 -28.66
N ARG A 619 -8.67 -14.61 -29.33
CA ARG A 619 -9.70 -15.64 -29.46
C ARG A 619 -9.06 -16.90 -30.07
N ARG A 620 -9.04 -17.96 -29.30
CA ARG A 620 -8.64 -19.29 -29.75
C ARG A 620 -9.76 -19.95 -30.53
#